data_3efa4cd863b07ed4a82b28d329559535
#
_entry.id   3efa4cd863b07ed4a82b28d329559535
#
_cell.length_a   1.000
_cell.length_b   1.000
_cell.length_c   1.000
_cell.angle_alpha   90.00
_cell.angle_beta   90.00
_cell.angle_gamma   90.00
#
_symmetry.space_group_name_H-M   'P 1'
#
loop_
_entity.id
_entity.type
_entity.pdbx_description
1 polymer ?
#
loop_
_entity_poly.entity_id
_entity_poly.type
_entity_poly.pdbx_seq_one_letter_code
_entity_poly.pdbx_strand_id
1 'polypeptide(L)'
;AIQQGYSVAEPIYVERQGGFAPVVHLLADHDFSTYSTLIETRAETVASRPDLVQRFVDGSIIGWYKYLYGDRRTANALMIKDNPDLTEAELDASLELIRAQGIVDSVEALERGIGAMSTERIRAFYESMVAAGLYRPGDVDPETIAATQFVNRRVGMDIKDRLSGPRPR
;
A
#
# COMPACT_ATOMS: atom_id res chain seq x y z
N ALA A 1 8.94 -25.59 -5.99
CA ALA A 1 8.08 -25.13 -4.90
C ALA A 1 7.35 -23.85 -5.36
N ILE A 2 6.17 -23.60 -4.82
CA ILE A 2 5.39 -22.38 -5.05
C ILE A 2 5.22 -21.72 -3.70
N GLN A 3 5.43 -20.41 -3.64
CA GLN A 3 5.27 -19.58 -2.44
C GLN A 3 4.41 -18.36 -2.81
N GLN A 4 3.48 -18.01 -1.95
CA GLN A 4 2.76 -16.74 -2.01
C GLN A 4 3.56 -15.68 -1.25
N GLY A 5 3.59 -14.45 -1.75
CA GLY A 5 4.28 -13.35 -1.12
C GLY A 5 4.02 -12.01 -1.82
N TYR A 6 4.65 -10.98 -1.32
CA TYR A 6 4.64 -9.65 -1.92
C TYR A 6 5.84 -9.50 -2.85
N SER A 7 5.62 -9.00 -4.05
CA SER A 7 6.67 -8.82 -5.08
C SER A 7 7.85 -7.96 -4.60
N VAL A 8 7.66 -7.17 -3.57
CA VAL A 8 8.65 -6.26 -2.99
C VAL A 8 9.38 -6.80 -1.75
N ALA A 9 9.10 -8.03 -1.34
CA ALA A 9 9.70 -8.63 -0.16
C ALA A 9 10.22 -10.05 -0.43
N GLU A 10 9.34 -11.04 -0.59
CA GLU A 10 9.72 -12.45 -0.68
C GLU A 10 10.73 -12.78 -1.80
N PRO A 11 10.66 -12.20 -3.01
CA PRO A 11 11.68 -12.45 -4.02
C PRO A 11 13.09 -12.09 -3.58
N ILE A 12 13.25 -11.01 -2.81
CA ILE A 12 14.53 -10.56 -2.25
C ILE A 12 15.09 -11.61 -1.28
N TYR A 13 14.22 -12.13 -0.40
CA TYR A 13 14.62 -13.17 0.55
C TYR A 13 14.98 -14.49 -0.14
N VAL A 14 14.19 -14.91 -1.13
CA VAL A 14 14.45 -16.13 -1.91
C VAL A 14 15.79 -16.04 -2.63
N GLU A 15 16.06 -14.92 -3.28
CA GLU A 15 17.34 -14.71 -3.98
C GLU A 15 18.52 -14.73 -3.01
N ARG A 16 18.41 -14.03 -1.89
CA ARG A 16 19.48 -13.96 -0.88
C ARG A 16 19.74 -15.31 -0.21
N GLN A 17 18.69 -16.01 0.21
CA GLN A 17 18.82 -17.26 0.97
C GLN A 17 18.97 -18.48 0.08
N GLY A 18 18.28 -18.49 -1.06
CA GLY A 18 18.26 -19.61 -1.99
C GLY A 18 19.36 -19.55 -3.07
N GLY A 19 19.96 -18.38 -3.28
CA GLY A 19 21.00 -18.20 -4.30
C GLY A 19 20.49 -18.25 -5.75
N PHE A 20 19.18 -18.04 -5.98
CA PHE A 20 18.57 -18.02 -7.30
C PHE A 20 17.45 -16.97 -7.37
N ALA A 21 17.28 -16.35 -8.55
CA ALA A 21 16.16 -15.44 -8.78
C ALA A 21 14.85 -16.24 -8.98
N PRO A 22 13.81 -15.99 -8.17
CA PRO A 22 12.53 -16.65 -8.35
C PRO A 22 11.79 -16.11 -9.56
N VAL A 23 10.95 -16.95 -10.20
CA VAL A 23 9.99 -16.48 -11.19
C VAL A 23 8.78 -15.91 -10.44
N VAL A 24 8.47 -14.65 -10.69
CA VAL A 24 7.36 -13.93 -10.04
C VAL A 24 6.17 -13.86 -11.00
N HIS A 25 5.01 -14.30 -10.53
CA HIS A 25 3.74 -14.16 -11.22
C HIS A 25 2.84 -13.22 -10.40
N LEU A 26 2.53 -12.05 -10.92
CA LEU A 26 1.64 -11.10 -10.25
C LEU A 26 0.18 -11.50 -10.49
N LEU A 27 -0.58 -11.65 -9.42
CA LEU A 27 -2.01 -11.92 -9.54
C LEU A 27 -2.76 -10.80 -10.27
N ALA A 28 -2.25 -9.56 -10.17
CA ALA A 28 -2.81 -8.41 -10.89
C ALA A 28 -2.74 -8.56 -12.43
N ASP A 29 -1.76 -9.31 -12.95
CA ASP A 29 -1.63 -9.59 -14.40
C ASP A 29 -2.66 -10.62 -14.87
N HIS A 30 -3.42 -11.21 -13.94
CA HIS A 30 -4.45 -12.23 -14.17
C HIS A 30 -5.82 -11.81 -13.64
N ASP A 31 -6.18 -10.55 -13.84
CA ASP A 31 -7.46 -9.94 -13.47
C ASP A 31 -7.77 -9.90 -11.95
N PHE A 32 -6.78 -10.19 -11.09
CA PHE A 32 -6.91 -10.07 -9.65
C PHE A 32 -6.44 -8.69 -9.18
N SER A 33 -7.14 -7.65 -9.62
CA SER A 33 -6.80 -6.26 -9.34
C SER A 33 -7.54 -5.74 -8.10
N THR A 34 -6.95 -5.96 -6.93
CA THR A 34 -7.48 -5.45 -5.65
C THR A 34 -6.58 -4.41 -5.03
N TYR A 35 -7.09 -3.68 -4.03
CA TYR A 35 -6.26 -2.97 -3.08
C TYR A 35 -5.67 -3.97 -2.09
N SER A 36 -4.44 -3.73 -1.68
CA SER A 36 -3.70 -4.57 -0.73
C SER A 36 -3.15 -3.71 0.40
N THR A 37 -2.93 -4.32 1.56
CA THR A 37 -2.32 -3.66 2.73
C THR A 37 -3.13 -2.44 3.17
N LEU A 38 -4.39 -2.67 3.50
CA LEU A 38 -5.34 -1.62 3.90
C LEU A 38 -5.21 -1.30 5.40
N ILE A 39 -5.55 -0.06 5.76
CA ILE A 39 -5.79 0.32 7.15
C ILE A 39 -7.20 -0.13 7.52
N GLU A 40 -7.30 -0.98 8.54
CA GLU A 40 -8.58 -1.51 9.03
C GLU A 40 -8.93 -0.91 10.38
N THR A 41 -10.22 -0.66 10.60
CA THR A 41 -10.76 -0.23 11.89
C THR A 41 -12.21 -0.69 12.03
N ARG A 42 -12.75 -0.58 13.25
CA ARG A 42 -14.15 -0.93 13.52
C ARG A 42 -15.08 0.11 12.93
N ALA A 43 -16.22 -0.33 12.41
CA ALA A 43 -17.29 0.56 11.92
C ALA A 43 -17.75 1.55 13.02
N GLU A 44 -17.82 1.09 14.28
CA GLU A 44 -18.11 1.94 15.44
C GLU A 44 -17.10 3.08 15.59
N THR A 45 -15.80 2.81 15.38
CA THR A 45 -14.75 3.84 15.43
C THR A 45 -14.93 4.86 14.32
N VAL A 46 -15.27 4.39 13.12
CA VAL A 46 -15.57 5.27 11.97
C VAL A 46 -16.75 6.19 12.29
N ALA A 47 -17.82 5.65 12.90
CA ALA A 47 -19.02 6.42 13.21
C ALA A 47 -18.84 7.37 14.39
N SER A 48 -18.19 6.93 15.47
CA SER A 48 -18.11 7.70 16.73
C SER A 48 -16.90 8.61 16.84
N ARG A 49 -15.82 8.33 16.09
CA ARG A 49 -14.55 9.05 16.15
C ARG A 49 -13.94 9.33 14.77
N PRO A 50 -14.70 9.91 13.83
CA PRO A 50 -14.23 10.13 12.44
C PRO A 50 -12.99 11.04 12.37
N ASP A 51 -12.87 11.99 13.29
CA ASP A 51 -11.71 12.86 13.41
C ASP A 51 -10.41 12.11 13.78
N LEU A 52 -10.51 11.09 14.62
CA LEU A 52 -9.37 10.22 14.94
C LEU A 52 -8.95 9.42 13.71
N VAL A 53 -9.92 8.81 13.01
CA VAL A 53 -9.66 8.04 11.79
C VAL A 53 -8.99 8.93 10.75
N GLN A 54 -9.52 10.14 10.51
CA GLN A 54 -8.94 11.08 9.55
C GLN A 54 -7.50 11.44 9.89
N ARG A 55 -7.22 11.80 11.15
CA ARG A 55 -5.85 12.15 11.57
C ARG A 55 -4.88 10.99 11.43
N PHE A 56 -5.33 9.77 11.69
CA PHE A 56 -4.49 8.58 11.52
C PHE A 56 -4.18 8.33 10.05
N VAL A 57 -5.20 8.42 9.18
CA VAL A 57 -5.04 8.27 7.73
C VAL A 57 -4.11 9.36 7.17
N ASP A 58 -4.36 10.62 7.50
CA ASP A 58 -3.53 11.74 7.03
C ASP A 58 -2.07 11.60 7.49
N GLY A 59 -1.86 11.20 8.75
CA GLY A 59 -0.52 10.93 9.29
C GLY A 59 0.19 9.79 8.56
N SER A 60 -0.52 8.73 8.24
CA SER A 60 0.01 7.58 7.47
C SER A 60 0.37 8.00 6.04
N ILE A 61 -0.46 8.78 5.37
CA ILE A 61 -0.20 9.30 4.02
C ILE A 61 1.06 10.18 4.03
N ILE A 62 1.17 11.11 4.98
CA ILE A 62 2.35 11.97 5.14
C ILE A 62 3.60 11.13 5.42
N GLY A 63 3.47 10.10 6.26
CA GLY A 63 4.54 9.15 6.55
C GLY A 63 5.05 8.46 5.28
N TRP A 64 4.15 7.99 4.42
CA TRP A 64 4.50 7.38 3.15
C TRP A 64 5.21 8.34 2.19
N TYR A 65 4.75 9.59 2.05
CA TYR A 65 5.46 10.58 1.23
C TYR A 65 6.87 10.82 1.74
N LYS A 66 7.07 10.95 3.06
CA LYS A 66 8.39 11.11 3.64
C LYS A 66 9.28 9.88 3.45
N TYR A 67 8.72 8.68 3.56
CA TYR A 67 9.46 7.44 3.37
C TYR A 67 9.89 7.25 1.91
N LEU A 68 8.98 7.51 0.98
CA LEU A 68 9.27 7.39 -0.45
C LEU A 68 10.26 8.43 -0.98
N TYR A 69 10.16 9.68 -0.53
CA TYR A 69 10.86 10.80 -1.15
C TYR A 69 11.83 11.54 -0.23
N GLY A 70 11.76 11.31 1.08
CA GLY A 70 12.56 11.99 2.09
C GLY A 70 13.65 11.14 2.73
N ASP A 71 14.06 11.57 3.94
CA ASP A 71 15.01 10.83 4.78
C ASP A 71 14.27 9.74 5.56
N ARG A 72 14.60 8.49 5.26
CA ARG A 72 13.97 7.30 5.85
C ARG A 72 14.76 6.65 6.97
N ARG A 73 15.95 7.17 7.32
CA ARG A 73 16.85 6.54 8.31
C ARG A 73 16.17 6.24 9.64
N THR A 74 15.38 7.18 10.15
CA THR A 74 14.63 6.98 11.41
C THR A 74 13.58 5.88 11.28
N ALA A 75 12.86 5.83 10.15
CA ALA A 75 11.86 4.80 9.91
C ALA A 75 12.51 3.41 9.77
N ASN A 76 13.59 3.30 8.99
CA ASN A 76 14.36 2.06 8.84
C ASN A 76 14.88 1.57 10.20
N ALA A 77 15.46 2.46 11.02
CA ALA A 77 15.96 2.10 12.33
C ALA A 77 14.86 1.56 13.26
N LEU A 78 13.63 2.11 13.19
CA LEU A 78 12.49 1.60 13.94
C LEU A 78 12.04 0.23 13.43
N MET A 79 11.95 0.04 12.11
CA MET A 79 11.59 -1.24 11.51
C MET A 79 12.59 -2.34 11.88
N ILE A 80 13.89 -2.07 11.81
CA ILE A 80 14.94 -3.03 12.19
C ILE A 80 14.90 -3.31 13.70
N LYS A 81 14.59 -2.29 14.51
CA LYS A 81 14.43 -2.50 15.96
C LYS A 81 13.26 -3.44 16.28
N ASP A 82 12.14 -3.29 15.57
CA ASP A 82 10.94 -4.10 15.78
C ASP A 82 11.07 -5.50 15.15
N ASN A 83 11.81 -5.60 14.04
CA ASN A 83 12.12 -6.86 13.37
C ASN A 83 13.63 -6.93 13.07
N PRO A 84 14.44 -7.54 13.96
CA PRO A 84 15.90 -7.65 13.82
C PRO A 84 16.38 -8.50 12.64
N ASP A 85 15.50 -9.26 12.00
CA ASP A 85 15.82 -10.04 10.80
C ASP A 85 15.93 -9.15 9.55
N LEU A 86 15.43 -7.92 9.61
CA LEU A 86 15.53 -6.95 8.53
C LEU A 86 16.91 -6.27 8.50
N THR A 87 17.37 -5.96 7.31
CA THR A 87 18.59 -5.17 7.08
C THR A 87 18.29 -3.90 6.29
N GLU A 88 19.14 -2.88 6.43
CA GLU A 88 19.04 -1.64 5.62
C GLU A 88 19.03 -1.97 4.12
N ALA A 89 19.87 -2.92 3.67
CA ALA A 89 19.94 -3.29 2.27
C ALA A 89 18.63 -3.89 1.74
N GLU A 90 17.92 -4.66 2.55
CA GLU A 90 16.61 -5.22 2.17
C GLU A 90 15.53 -4.15 2.12
N LEU A 91 15.53 -3.23 3.09
CA LEU A 91 14.60 -2.10 3.09
C LEU A 91 14.84 -1.19 1.89
N ASP A 92 16.09 -0.96 1.50
CA ASP A 92 16.44 -0.20 0.31
C ASP A 92 16.00 -0.92 -0.96
N ALA A 93 16.26 -2.22 -1.09
CA ALA A 93 15.83 -3.01 -2.24
C ALA A 93 14.29 -3.06 -2.35
N SER A 94 13.58 -3.25 -1.23
CA SER A 94 12.11 -3.19 -1.20
C SER A 94 11.60 -1.83 -1.65
N LEU A 95 12.20 -0.73 -1.19
CA LEU A 95 11.79 0.61 -1.58
C LEU A 95 11.97 0.86 -3.09
N GLU A 96 13.08 0.40 -3.67
CA GLU A 96 13.29 0.53 -5.11
C GLU A 96 12.23 -0.24 -5.91
N LEU A 97 11.86 -1.45 -5.46
CA LEU A 97 10.77 -2.21 -6.08
C LEU A 97 9.41 -1.54 -5.89
N ILE A 98 9.10 -1.01 -4.71
CA ILE A 98 7.86 -0.25 -4.44
C ILE A 98 7.73 0.91 -5.43
N ARG A 99 8.82 1.64 -5.67
CA ARG A 99 8.85 2.77 -6.61
C ARG A 99 8.73 2.31 -8.06
N ALA A 100 9.51 1.30 -8.44
CA ALA A 100 9.55 0.80 -9.81
C ALA A 100 8.19 0.22 -10.25
N GLN A 101 7.47 -0.40 -9.32
CA GLN A 101 6.16 -1.01 -9.58
C GLN A 101 4.98 -0.06 -9.31
N GLY A 102 5.22 1.15 -8.78
CA GLY A 102 4.17 2.12 -8.47
C GLY A 102 3.15 1.61 -7.44
N ILE A 103 3.60 0.82 -6.46
CA ILE A 103 2.69 0.14 -5.52
C ILE A 103 1.98 1.13 -4.60
N VAL A 104 2.70 2.08 -4.02
CA VAL A 104 2.15 3.08 -3.10
C VAL A 104 1.81 4.37 -3.86
N ASP A 105 2.72 4.82 -4.71
CA ASP A 105 2.56 6.01 -5.56
C ASP A 105 2.06 5.58 -6.95
N SER A 106 0.90 4.95 -6.97
CA SER A 106 0.23 4.44 -8.17
C SER A 106 -0.28 5.59 -9.06
N VAL A 107 -0.70 5.26 -10.29
CA VAL A 107 -1.34 6.23 -11.19
C VAL A 107 -2.53 6.93 -10.51
N GLU A 108 -3.36 6.17 -9.78
CA GLU A 108 -4.47 6.73 -9.01
C GLU A 108 -4.00 7.66 -7.87
N ALA A 109 -2.90 7.29 -7.20
CA ALA A 109 -2.30 8.10 -6.15
C ALA A 109 -1.66 9.39 -6.69
N LEU A 110 -1.17 9.41 -7.93
CA LEU A 110 -0.64 10.62 -8.57
C LEU A 110 -1.70 11.69 -8.77
N GLU A 111 -2.96 11.30 -8.93
CA GLU A 111 -4.07 12.22 -9.12
C GLU A 111 -4.76 12.60 -7.80
N ARG A 112 -4.97 11.63 -6.91
CA ARG A 112 -5.82 11.75 -5.72
C ARG A 112 -5.06 11.75 -4.40
N GLY A 113 -3.77 11.43 -4.42
CA GLY A 113 -2.91 11.27 -3.25
C GLY A 113 -2.75 9.81 -2.83
N ILE A 114 -1.67 9.52 -2.10
CA ILE A 114 -1.43 8.17 -1.54
C ILE A 114 -2.64 7.72 -0.73
N GLY A 115 -2.96 6.43 -0.82
CA GLY A 115 -4.14 5.82 -0.19
C GLY A 115 -5.43 6.01 -0.98
N ALA A 116 -5.35 6.53 -2.21
CA ALA A 116 -6.52 6.67 -3.07
C ALA A 116 -7.25 5.33 -3.26
N MET A 117 -8.58 5.36 -3.18
CA MET A 117 -9.45 4.21 -3.43
C MET A 117 -10.67 4.63 -4.22
N SER A 118 -11.13 3.76 -5.12
CA SER A 118 -12.38 3.94 -5.83
C SER A 118 -13.39 2.83 -5.51
N THR A 119 -14.64 3.19 -5.38
CA THR A 119 -15.74 2.24 -5.14
C THR A 119 -15.90 1.29 -6.32
N GLU A 120 -15.64 1.76 -7.54
CA GLU A 120 -15.71 0.95 -8.76
C GLU A 120 -14.72 -0.21 -8.70
N ARG A 121 -13.48 0.01 -8.27
CA ARG A 121 -12.46 -1.03 -8.14
C ARG A 121 -12.82 -2.01 -7.01
N ILE A 122 -13.36 -1.52 -5.92
CA ILE A 122 -13.84 -2.36 -4.80
C ILE A 122 -14.99 -3.25 -5.28
N ARG A 123 -15.96 -2.68 -6.01
CA ARG A 123 -17.08 -3.42 -6.57
C ARG A 123 -16.61 -4.49 -7.56
N ALA A 124 -15.75 -4.14 -8.51
CA ALA A 124 -15.21 -5.07 -9.49
C ALA A 124 -14.48 -6.25 -8.81
N PHE A 125 -13.73 -5.98 -7.73
CA PHE A 125 -13.09 -7.03 -6.96
C PHE A 125 -14.11 -7.92 -6.26
N TYR A 126 -15.16 -7.36 -5.63
CA TYR A 126 -16.23 -8.15 -5.03
C TYR A 126 -16.96 -9.02 -6.06
N GLU A 127 -17.27 -8.48 -7.24
CA GLU A 127 -17.88 -9.24 -8.33
C GLU A 127 -17.02 -10.41 -8.79
N SER A 128 -15.69 -10.22 -8.85
CA SER A 128 -14.76 -11.32 -9.17
C SER A 128 -14.77 -12.42 -8.10
N MET A 129 -14.90 -12.06 -6.83
CA MET A 129 -15.01 -13.03 -5.72
C MET A 129 -16.35 -13.78 -5.75
N VAL A 130 -17.43 -13.12 -6.14
CA VAL A 130 -18.74 -13.76 -6.36
C VAL A 130 -18.64 -14.74 -7.54
N ALA A 131 -18.03 -14.33 -8.66
CA ALA A 131 -17.84 -15.20 -9.82
C ALA A 131 -16.96 -16.42 -9.51
N ALA A 132 -15.99 -16.28 -8.60
CA ALA A 132 -15.18 -17.38 -8.10
C ALA A 132 -15.91 -18.28 -7.06
N GLY A 133 -17.14 -17.96 -6.68
CA GLY A 133 -17.93 -18.73 -5.71
C GLY A 133 -17.52 -18.56 -4.25
N LEU A 134 -16.69 -17.54 -3.94
CA LEU A 134 -16.24 -17.25 -2.57
C LEU A 134 -17.26 -16.47 -1.77
N TYR A 135 -18.09 -15.67 -2.43
CA TYR A 135 -19.21 -14.92 -1.85
C TYR A 135 -20.48 -15.16 -2.68
N ARG A 136 -21.63 -14.94 -2.05
CA ARG A 136 -22.92 -14.90 -2.77
C ARG A 136 -23.24 -13.46 -3.17
N PRO A 137 -23.97 -13.23 -4.25
CA PRO A 137 -24.50 -11.90 -4.56
C PRO A 137 -25.25 -11.31 -3.37
N GLY A 138 -24.85 -10.13 -2.91
CA GLY A 138 -25.48 -9.42 -1.78
C GLY A 138 -24.96 -9.76 -0.38
N ASP A 139 -23.98 -10.67 -0.23
CA ASP A 139 -23.35 -10.94 1.07
C ASP A 139 -22.58 -9.72 1.60
N VAL A 140 -22.08 -8.88 0.71
CA VAL A 140 -21.32 -7.66 1.03
C VAL A 140 -21.86 -6.51 0.17
N ASP A 141 -21.99 -5.34 0.77
CA ASP A 141 -22.27 -4.09 0.06
C ASP A 141 -20.95 -3.36 -0.25
N PRO A 142 -20.49 -3.37 -1.51
CA PRO A 142 -19.22 -2.73 -1.88
C PRO A 142 -19.17 -1.21 -1.63
N GLU A 143 -20.33 -0.57 -1.48
CA GLU A 143 -20.39 0.87 -1.19
C GLU A 143 -20.04 1.19 0.28
N THR A 144 -20.12 0.20 1.17
CA THR A 144 -20.00 0.40 2.62
C THR A 144 -18.77 -0.24 3.24
N ILE A 145 -18.11 -1.19 2.55
CA ILE A 145 -16.96 -1.91 3.10
C ILE A 145 -15.69 -1.06 3.18
N ALA A 146 -15.61 0.02 2.39
CA ALA A 146 -14.48 0.94 2.41
C ALA A 146 -14.94 2.37 2.71
N ALA A 147 -14.30 2.96 3.72
CA ALA A 147 -14.57 4.34 4.15
C ALA A 147 -13.80 5.35 3.29
N THR A 148 -14.18 5.47 2.01
CA THR A 148 -13.47 6.30 1.02
C THR A 148 -13.52 7.80 1.32
N GLN A 149 -14.38 8.25 2.23
CA GLN A 149 -14.45 9.65 2.68
C GLN A 149 -13.18 10.14 3.40
N PHE A 150 -12.32 9.24 3.89
CA PHE A 150 -11.07 9.59 4.56
C PHE A 150 -9.87 9.69 3.62
N VAL A 151 -10.01 9.29 2.37
CA VAL A 151 -8.96 9.29 1.33
C VAL A 151 -9.35 10.18 0.14
N ASN A 152 -8.63 10.15 -0.95
CA ASN A 152 -8.90 10.94 -2.18
C ASN A 152 -8.87 12.46 -1.98
N ARG A 153 -8.15 12.94 -0.97
CA ARG A 153 -8.12 14.35 -0.55
C ARG A 153 -6.83 15.08 -0.89
N ARG A 154 -5.94 14.42 -1.65
CA ARG A 154 -4.65 14.97 -2.07
C ARG A 154 -3.74 15.39 -0.92
N VAL A 155 -3.93 14.79 0.27
CA VAL A 155 -3.12 15.06 1.47
C VAL A 155 -1.64 14.73 1.16
N GLY A 156 -0.74 15.63 1.51
CA GLY A 156 0.71 15.42 1.41
C GLY A 156 1.32 15.52 0.01
N MET A 157 0.56 15.79 -1.05
CA MET A 157 1.14 15.92 -2.41
C MET A 157 2.17 17.05 -2.49
N ASP A 158 1.95 18.15 -1.77
CA ASP A 158 2.91 19.24 -1.63
C ASP A 158 4.23 18.81 -0.97
N ILE A 159 4.20 17.78 -0.12
CA ILE A 159 5.39 17.18 0.50
C ILE A 159 6.21 16.47 -0.58
N LYS A 160 5.55 15.70 -1.46
CA LYS A 160 6.21 15.05 -2.60
C LYS A 160 6.95 16.09 -3.44
N ASP A 161 6.26 17.16 -3.84
CA ASP A 161 6.83 18.21 -4.69
C ASP A 161 8.06 18.84 -4.05
N ARG A 162 7.99 19.15 -2.74
CA ARG A 162 9.13 19.72 -1.99
C ARG A 162 10.31 18.76 -1.84
N LEU A 163 10.05 17.46 -1.65
CA LEU A 163 11.10 16.46 -1.45
C LEU A 163 11.72 15.96 -2.76
N SER A 164 10.96 15.99 -3.87
CA SER A 164 11.41 15.58 -5.21
C SER A 164 12.02 16.71 -6.00
N GLY A 165 11.79 17.96 -5.61
CA GLY A 165 12.36 19.14 -6.28
C GLY A 165 13.87 19.27 -6.11
N PRO A 166 14.54 20.07 -6.95
CA PRO A 166 15.97 20.32 -6.80
C PRO A 166 16.23 20.95 -5.43
N ARG A 167 17.18 20.36 -4.67
CA ARG A 167 17.58 20.94 -3.37
C ARG A 167 18.08 22.37 -3.59
N PRO A 168 17.59 23.36 -2.85
CA PRO A 168 18.17 24.68 -2.89
C PRO A 168 19.66 24.58 -2.54
N ARG A 169 20.52 25.21 -3.34
CA ARG A 169 21.96 25.28 -3.14
C ARG A 169 22.30 26.10 -1.90
#